data_149ee7b3d1bf896571e56ba56a43c46b
#
_entry.id   149ee7b3d1bf896571e56ba56a43c46b
#
_cell.length_a   1.000
_cell.length_b   1.000
_cell.length_c   1.000
_cell.angle_alpha   90.00
_cell.angle_beta   90.00
_cell.angle_gamma   90.00
#
_symmetry.space_group_name_H-M   'P 1'
#
loop_
_entity.id
_entity.type
_entity.pdbx_description
1 polymer ?
#
loop_
_entity_poly.entity_id
_entity_poly.type
_entity_poly.pdbx_seq_one_letter_code
_entity_poly.pdbx_strand_id
1 'polypeptide(L)'
;MKDGSRAVALFNETSSPQRIATTAAAVGLPGADAYTLRDLWQHKSYNTAGTISATVPAHGTVLVRVFADRRWNQHPPAVELGLDGSPLVQAGTPARLTTTVTDLGRTPAQQVSVRLSGPEGWAVKPTSPTTSAVLSTGRSLRTKWTVTAPQGTPTGSYDLTLKASYRSPAGVLVENLLPFSATVVVPPPAGTSGLGDLPWLSAANGYGPVERNTSNGESAAGDGHPITMGGVVYAKGLGAHAESAVEYYTGAACETVTADVGVDDEKGANGTVAFEIWADGTKVAATGVLTNAMPAEPLTADITGARLVRLVVTDGGDGIDSDHADWADARLSC
;
A
#
# COMPACT_ATOMS: atom_id res chain seq x y z
N MET A 1 5.55 12.93 -25.92
CA MET A 1 6.96 13.32 -26.10
C MET A 1 7.29 13.33 -27.59
N LYS A 2 8.36 14.00 -28.04
CA LYS A 2 8.69 14.08 -29.48
C LYS A 2 8.93 12.71 -30.14
N ASP A 3 9.32 11.71 -29.36
CA ASP A 3 9.58 10.33 -29.83
C ASP A 3 8.35 9.40 -29.81
N GLY A 4 7.18 9.95 -29.57
CA GLY A 4 5.92 9.20 -29.50
C GLY A 4 5.68 8.51 -28.15
N SER A 5 6.62 8.56 -27.20
CA SER A 5 6.40 8.04 -25.86
C SER A 5 5.46 8.95 -25.03
N ARG A 6 4.90 8.41 -23.95
CA ARG A 6 4.10 9.15 -22.97
C ARG A 6 4.75 9.06 -21.60
N ALA A 7 4.72 10.17 -20.86
CA ALA A 7 4.92 10.17 -19.43
C ALA A 7 3.54 9.97 -18.78
N VAL A 8 3.44 8.99 -17.90
CA VAL A 8 2.21 8.65 -17.20
C VAL A 8 2.49 8.72 -15.71
N ALA A 9 1.77 9.59 -15.01
CA ALA A 9 1.76 9.66 -13.56
C ALA A 9 0.57 8.86 -13.03
N LEU A 10 0.83 7.90 -12.16
CA LEU A 10 -0.17 7.20 -11.39
C LEU A 10 -0.14 7.83 -10.00
N PHE A 11 -1.18 8.58 -9.66
CA PHE A 11 -1.28 9.32 -8.41
C PHE A 11 -2.31 8.65 -7.49
N ASN A 12 -1.97 8.53 -6.23
CA ASN A 12 -2.83 7.98 -5.18
C ASN A 12 -3.21 9.10 -4.21
N GLU A 13 -4.48 9.47 -4.20
CA GLU A 13 -5.04 10.49 -3.30
C GLU A 13 -5.43 9.90 -1.94
N THR A 14 -5.44 8.57 -1.82
CA THR A 14 -5.88 7.90 -0.61
C THR A 14 -4.74 7.76 0.41
N SER A 15 -5.10 7.58 1.65
CA SER A 15 -4.19 7.38 2.77
C SER A 15 -3.60 5.97 2.90
N SER A 16 -3.87 5.09 1.94
CA SER A 16 -3.29 3.72 1.91
C SER A 16 -2.70 3.41 0.54
N PRO A 17 -1.68 2.54 0.45
CA PRO A 17 -1.13 2.12 -0.84
C PRO A 17 -2.24 1.51 -1.72
N GLN A 18 -2.33 1.97 -2.97
CA GLN A 18 -3.34 1.53 -3.93
C GLN A 18 -2.69 1.00 -5.21
N ARG A 19 -3.25 -0.07 -5.76
CA ARG A 19 -2.93 -0.47 -7.12
C ARG A 19 -3.71 0.38 -8.10
N ILE A 20 -3.02 1.28 -8.80
CA ILE A 20 -3.60 2.15 -9.82
C ILE A 20 -3.21 1.62 -11.19
N ALA A 21 -4.17 1.55 -12.10
CA ALA A 21 -3.97 1.04 -13.45
C ALA A 21 -4.68 1.90 -14.50
N THR A 22 -4.04 2.02 -15.67
CA THR A 22 -4.60 2.57 -16.89
C THR A 22 -4.13 1.72 -18.08
N THR A 23 -4.50 2.08 -19.29
CA THR A 23 -4.07 1.36 -20.49
C THR A 23 -3.30 2.24 -21.45
N ALA A 24 -2.45 1.63 -22.28
CA ALA A 24 -1.73 2.32 -23.34
C ALA A 24 -2.67 3.08 -24.29
N ALA A 25 -3.83 2.50 -24.61
CA ALA A 25 -4.87 3.15 -25.42
C ALA A 25 -5.46 4.39 -24.71
N ALA A 26 -5.76 4.28 -23.42
CA ALA A 26 -6.32 5.40 -22.64
C ALA A 26 -5.37 6.60 -22.55
N VAL A 27 -4.06 6.36 -22.57
CA VAL A 27 -3.04 7.44 -22.60
C VAL A 27 -2.63 7.86 -24.02
N GLY A 28 -3.38 7.41 -25.03
CA GLY A 28 -3.19 7.83 -26.43
C GLY A 28 -1.92 7.27 -27.09
N LEU A 29 -1.46 6.09 -26.67
CA LEU A 29 -0.41 5.37 -27.39
C LEU A 29 -1.00 4.56 -28.55
N PRO A 30 -0.27 4.44 -29.68
CA PRO A 30 -0.70 3.61 -30.78
C PRO A 30 -0.76 2.14 -30.37
N GLY A 31 -1.62 1.35 -31.05
CA GLY A 31 -1.67 -0.10 -30.82
C GLY A 31 -0.33 -0.76 -31.13
N ALA A 32 0.14 -1.59 -30.19
CA ALA A 32 1.35 -2.38 -30.32
C ALA A 32 1.15 -3.72 -29.58
N ASP A 33 1.96 -4.73 -29.95
CA ASP A 33 1.90 -6.04 -29.27
C ASP A 33 2.50 -6.00 -27.87
N ALA A 34 3.39 -5.03 -27.61
CA ALA A 34 3.90 -4.74 -26.27
C ALA A 34 4.37 -3.28 -26.15
N TYR A 35 4.50 -2.87 -24.89
CA TYR A 35 5.02 -1.58 -24.51
C TYR A 35 6.10 -1.77 -23.46
N THR A 36 7.11 -0.89 -23.50
CA THR A 36 8.09 -0.80 -22.41
C THR A 36 7.67 0.33 -21.47
N LEU A 37 7.63 0.02 -20.19
CA LEU A 37 7.48 0.97 -19.10
C LEU A 37 8.85 1.17 -18.45
N ARG A 38 9.28 2.41 -18.32
CA ARG A 38 10.46 2.80 -17.56
C ARG A 38 10.04 3.63 -16.38
N ASP A 39 10.20 3.09 -15.18
CA ASP A 39 10.09 3.86 -13.95
C ASP A 39 11.19 4.92 -13.94
N LEU A 40 10.79 6.20 -13.82
CA LEU A 40 11.72 7.32 -13.94
C LEU A 40 12.47 7.61 -12.64
N TRP A 41 12.03 7.05 -11.51
CA TRP A 41 12.71 7.21 -10.22
C TRP A 41 13.58 6.00 -9.87
N GLN A 42 13.05 4.79 -10.07
CA GLN A 42 13.83 3.58 -9.83
C GLN A 42 14.78 3.22 -10.99
N HIS A 43 14.63 3.88 -12.16
CA HIS A 43 15.37 3.62 -13.40
C HIS A 43 15.26 2.16 -13.90
N LYS A 44 14.24 1.42 -13.46
CA LYS A 44 13.95 0.05 -13.91
C LYS A 44 13.02 0.07 -15.11
N SER A 45 13.16 -0.92 -15.99
CA SER A 45 12.28 -1.08 -17.15
C SER A 45 11.67 -2.47 -17.14
N TYR A 46 10.40 -2.55 -17.53
CA TYR A 46 9.65 -3.78 -17.69
C TYR A 46 8.69 -3.65 -18.88
N ASN A 47 8.17 -4.78 -19.36
CA ASN A 47 7.29 -4.83 -20.52
C ASN A 47 5.85 -5.16 -20.08
N THR A 48 4.90 -4.64 -20.85
CA THR A 48 3.47 -4.91 -20.68
C THR A 48 2.81 -5.08 -22.04
N ALA A 49 1.73 -5.85 -22.09
CA ALA A 49 0.90 -5.99 -23.27
C ALA A 49 -0.09 -4.83 -23.48
N GLY A 50 -0.12 -3.85 -22.56
CA GLY A 50 -0.98 -2.65 -22.69
C GLY A 50 -1.47 -2.08 -21.38
N THR A 51 -1.42 -2.82 -20.27
CA THR A 51 -1.76 -2.31 -18.96
C THR A 51 -0.58 -1.54 -18.36
N ILE A 52 -0.85 -0.35 -17.87
CA ILE A 52 0.10 0.50 -17.17
C ILE A 52 -0.36 0.53 -15.72
N SER A 53 0.35 -0.14 -14.81
CA SER A 53 -0.06 -0.21 -13.41
C SER A 53 1.13 -0.18 -12.45
N ALA A 54 0.89 0.33 -11.25
CA ALA A 54 1.82 0.27 -10.14
C ALA A 54 1.06 0.24 -8.81
N THR A 55 1.70 -0.28 -7.77
CA THR A 55 1.29 -0.01 -6.40
C THR A 55 1.86 1.34 -6.01
N VAL A 56 0.98 2.31 -5.82
CA VAL A 56 1.33 3.69 -5.50
C VAL A 56 1.18 3.89 -4.00
N PRO A 57 2.21 4.36 -3.29
CA PRO A 57 2.11 4.67 -1.86
C PRO A 57 0.97 5.65 -1.57
N ALA A 58 0.53 5.71 -0.32
CA ALA A 58 -0.40 6.74 0.16
C ALA A 58 0.11 8.13 -0.23
N HIS A 59 -0.78 8.99 -0.76
CA HIS A 59 -0.46 10.33 -1.28
C HIS A 59 0.77 10.40 -2.19
N GLY A 60 1.14 9.26 -2.78
CA GLY A 60 2.32 9.11 -3.60
C GLY A 60 2.03 9.18 -5.10
N THR A 61 3.10 9.23 -5.87
CA THR A 61 3.05 9.18 -7.33
C THR A 61 4.11 8.22 -7.85
N VAL A 62 3.72 7.36 -8.79
CA VAL A 62 4.66 6.59 -9.61
C VAL A 62 4.67 7.19 -11.00
N LEU A 63 5.85 7.60 -11.48
CA LEU A 63 6.01 8.20 -12.78
C LEU A 63 6.73 7.25 -13.73
N VAL A 64 6.03 6.84 -14.79
CA VAL A 64 6.59 5.93 -15.80
C VAL A 64 6.60 6.60 -17.18
N ARG A 65 7.66 6.35 -17.93
CA ARG A 65 7.71 6.62 -19.36
C ARG A 65 7.29 5.37 -20.12
N VAL A 66 6.29 5.50 -20.98
CA VAL A 66 5.72 4.39 -21.74
C VAL A 66 5.93 4.61 -23.22
N PHE A 67 6.39 3.60 -23.93
CA PHE A 67 6.55 3.61 -25.37
C PHE A 67 6.28 2.24 -25.98
N ALA A 68 5.78 2.23 -27.21
CA ALA A 68 5.56 1.00 -27.95
C ALA A 68 6.90 0.32 -28.25
N ASP A 69 7.04 -0.94 -27.88
CA ASP A 69 8.25 -1.70 -28.11
C ASP A 69 8.15 -2.45 -29.44
N ARG A 70 8.76 -1.87 -30.47
CA ARG A 70 8.71 -2.44 -31.83
C ARG A 70 9.38 -3.79 -31.95
N ARG A 71 10.25 -4.18 -31.01
CA ARG A 71 10.88 -5.52 -30.98
C ARG A 71 9.85 -6.62 -30.80
N TRP A 72 8.73 -6.33 -30.13
CA TRP A 72 7.66 -7.27 -29.90
C TRP A 72 6.84 -7.61 -31.17
N ASN A 73 6.87 -6.77 -32.20
CA ASN A 73 6.29 -7.11 -33.49
C ASN A 73 6.93 -8.34 -34.12
N GLN A 74 8.15 -8.70 -33.67
CA GLN A 74 8.89 -9.89 -34.13
C GLN A 74 8.73 -11.07 -33.17
N HIS A 75 8.23 -10.87 -31.95
CA HIS A 75 8.18 -11.84 -30.88
C HIS A 75 6.84 -11.87 -30.11
N PRO A 76 5.67 -11.81 -30.80
CA PRO A 76 4.43 -12.08 -30.09
C PRO A 76 4.42 -13.53 -29.60
N PRO A 77 3.73 -13.86 -28.51
CA PRO A 77 2.72 -13.14 -27.78
C PRO A 77 3.30 -12.22 -26.68
N ALA A 78 2.48 -11.27 -26.24
CA ALA A 78 2.80 -10.42 -25.13
C ALA A 78 2.06 -10.88 -23.86
N VAL A 79 2.77 -11.05 -22.76
CA VAL A 79 2.16 -11.39 -21.48
C VAL A 79 2.30 -10.24 -20.48
N GLU A 80 1.32 -10.11 -19.61
CA GLU A 80 1.31 -9.20 -18.47
C GLU A 80 1.56 -9.99 -17.19
N LEU A 81 2.40 -9.43 -16.32
CA LEU A 81 2.65 -9.97 -14.99
C LEU A 81 1.91 -9.14 -13.96
N GLY A 82 1.29 -9.80 -13.00
CA GLY A 82 0.57 -9.17 -11.91
C GLY A 82 0.88 -9.78 -10.55
N LEU A 83 0.71 -8.97 -9.52
CA LEU A 83 0.76 -9.36 -8.12
C LEU A 83 -0.51 -8.89 -7.44
N ASP A 84 -1.16 -9.76 -6.67
CA ASP A 84 -2.34 -9.40 -5.88
C ASP A 84 -1.88 -8.83 -4.53
N GLY A 85 -2.20 -7.56 -4.29
CA GLY A 85 -1.94 -6.86 -3.02
C GLY A 85 -0.48 -6.44 -2.81
N SER A 86 -0.22 -5.87 -1.64
CA SER A 86 1.13 -5.54 -1.15
C SER A 86 1.58 -6.62 -0.18
N PRO A 87 2.69 -7.30 -0.41
CA PRO A 87 3.11 -8.39 0.45
C PRO A 87 3.69 -7.88 1.77
N LEU A 88 2.99 -8.17 2.86
CA LEU A 88 3.51 -8.04 4.22
C LEU A 88 3.99 -9.41 4.69
N VAL A 89 5.22 -9.47 5.18
CA VAL A 89 5.90 -10.71 5.59
C VAL A 89 6.38 -10.55 7.02
N GLN A 90 5.86 -11.36 7.94
CA GLN A 90 6.42 -11.46 9.28
C GLN A 90 7.61 -12.41 9.26
N ALA A 91 8.76 -12.00 9.80
CA ALA A 91 9.96 -12.83 9.83
C ALA A 91 9.68 -14.17 10.55
N GLY A 92 10.15 -15.26 9.95
CA GLY A 92 9.92 -16.63 10.44
C GLY A 92 8.52 -17.19 10.15
N THR A 93 7.58 -16.39 9.65
CA THR A 93 6.19 -16.82 9.41
C THR A 93 5.90 -16.88 7.91
N PRO A 94 5.29 -17.97 7.40
CA PRO A 94 4.93 -18.08 6.00
C PRO A 94 3.85 -17.08 5.59
N ALA A 95 4.16 -16.18 4.65
CA ALA A 95 3.21 -15.28 4.02
C ALA A 95 2.71 -15.85 2.68
N ARG A 96 1.46 -15.59 2.33
CA ARG A 96 0.85 -16.04 1.07
C ARG A 96 0.83 -14.91 0.06
N LEU A 97 1.29 -15.20 -1.17
CA LEU A 97 1.22 -14.30 -2.31
C LEU A 97 0.49 -14.99 -3.46
N THR A 98 -0.16 -14.20 -4.30
CA THR A 98 -0.70 -14.68 -5.57
C THR A 98 -0.15 -13.83 -6.70
N THR A 99 0.41 -14.48 -7.71
CA THR A 99 0.87 -13.82 -8.93
C THR A 99 0.05 -14.29 -10.12
N THR A 100 -0.06 -13.43 -11.12
CA THR A 100 -0.76 -13.71 -12.38
C THR A 100 0.16 -13.48 -13.56
N VAL A 101 0.06 -14.35 -14.54
CA VAL A 101 0.62 -14.17 -15.89
C VAL A 101 -0.56 -14.22 -16.85
N THR A 102 -0.88 -13.12 -17.51
CA THR A 102 -2.00 -13.02 -18.44
C THR A 102 -1.49 -12.83 -19.86
N ASP A 103 -1.93 -13.65 -20.79
CA ASP A 103 -1.66 -13.43 -22.20
C ASP A 103 -2.67 -12.39 -22.75
N LEU A 104 -2.15 -11.21 -23.08
CA LEU A 104 -2.88 -10.12 -23.71
C LEU A 104 -2.47 -9.93 -25.18
N GLY A 105 -1.60 -10.81 -25.67
CA GLY A 105 -1.14 -10.80 -27.05
C GLY A 105 -2.21 -11.30 -28.03
N ARG A 106 -1.83 -11.39 -29.31
CA ARG A 106 -2.71 -11.84 -30.40
C ARG A 106 -2.62 -13.34 -30.65
N THR A 107 -1.61 -13.99 -30.08
CA THR A 107 -1.33 -15.40 -30.27
C THR A 107 -1.04 -16.06 -28.92
N PRO A 108 -1.40 -17.34 -28.74
CA PRO A 108 -1.19 -18.04 -27.48
C PRO A 108 0.29 -18.15 -27.09
N ALA A 109 0.59 -17.91 -25.82
CA ALA A 109 1.90 -18.17 -25.23
C ALA A 109 2.06 -19.69 -25.00
N GLN A 110 3.20 -20.26 -25.41
CA GLN A 110 3.49 -21.68 -25.28
C GLN A 110 4.54 -21.95 -24.23
N GLN A 111 4.49 -23.10 -23.56
CA GLN A 111 5.44 -23.52 -22.55
C GLN A 111 5.69 -22.43 -21.49
N VAL A 112 4.61 -21.85 -20.99
CA VAL A 112 4.71 -20.79 -19.98
C VAL A 112 5.23 -21.38 -18.67
N SER A 113 6.23 -20.74 -18.09
CA SER A 113 6.74 -21.05 -16.75
C SER A 113 6.91 -19.77 -15.95
N VAL A 114 6.64 -19.86 -14.63
CA VAL A 114 6.68 -18.74 -13.70
C VAL A 114 7.60 -19.06 -12.54
N ARG A 115 8.46 -18.13 -12.19
CA ARG A 115 9.35 -18.22 -11.05
C ARG A 115 9.29 -16.93 -10.23
N LEU A 116 9.14 -17.08 -8.92
CA LEU A 116 9.29 -15.99 -7.97
C LEU A 116 10.64 -16.19 -7.25
N SER A 117 11.44 -15.14 -7.18
CA SER A 117 12.70 -15.10 -6.44
C SER A 117 12.66 -13.94 -5.43
N GLY A 118 13.29 -14.13 -4.30
CA GLY A 118 13.45 -13.15 -3.24
C GLY A 118 14.93 -13.02 -2.83
N PRO A 119 15.21 -12.27 -1.77
CA PRO A 119 16.54 -12.11 -1.22
C PRO A 119 17.18 -13.46 -0.84
N GLU A 120 18.49 -13.46 -0.71
CA GLU A 120 19.22 -14.63 -0.22
C GLU A 120 18.72 -15.08 1.16
N GLY A 121 18.58 -16.38 1.35
CA GLY A 121 18.09 -16.98 2.58
C GLY A 121 16.57 -17.02 2.70
N TRP A 122 15.81 -16.31 1.85
CA TRP A 122 14.35 -16.39 1.87
C TRP A 122 13.85 -17.69 1.27
N ALA A 123 12.86 -18.32 1.90
CA ALA A 123 12.17 -19.47 1.34
C ALA A 123 10.98 -19.01 0.48
N VAL A 124 11.07 -19.24 -0.83
CA VAL A 124 10.02 -18.96 -1.79
C VAL A 124 9.55 -20.26 -2.42
N LYS A 125 8.33 -20.70 -2.14
CA LYS A 125 7.79 -21.99 -2.58
C LYS A 125 6.45 -21.81 -3.28
N PRO A 126 6.24 -22.37 -4.48
CA PRO A 126 4.91 -22.40 -5.10
C PRO A 126 4.01 -23.40 -4.35
N THR A 127 2.72 -23.04 -4.23
CA THR A 127 1.66 -23.90 -3.66
C THR A 127 0.57 -24.21 -4.67
N SER A 128 0.73 -23.75 -5.91
CA SER A 128 -0.11 -24.08 -7.05
C SER A 128 0.74 -24.15 -8.33
N PRO A 129 0.18 -24.59 -9.49
CA PRO A 129 0.95 -24.74 -10.72
C PRO A 129 1.72 -23.47 -11.12
N THR A 130 2.96 -23.67 -11.54
CA THR A 130 3.88 -22.63 -12.05
C THR A 130 4.05 -22.71 -13.56
N THR A 131 3.39 -23.67 -14.23
CA THR A 131 3.54 -23.90 -15.67
C THR A 131 2.20 -24.05 -16.35
N SER A 132 2.15 -23.69 -17.64
CA SER A 132 1.06 -23.99 -18.56
C SER A 132 1.64 -24.36 -19.91
N ALA A 133 1.16 -25.45 -20.51
CA ALA A 133 1.61 -25.83 -21.85
C ALA A 133 1.24 -24.77 -22.89
N VAL A 134 0.04 -24.21 -22.76
CA VAL A 134 -0.48 -23.14 -23.62
C VAL A 134 -1.29 -22.19 -22.75
N LEU A 135 -1.01 -20.91 -22.85
CA LEU A 135 -1.82 -19.83 -22.27
C LEU A 135 -2.48 -19.10 -23.43
N SER A 136 -3.78 -19.26 -23.56
CA SER A 136 -4.54 -18.61 -24.63
C SER A 136 -4.73 -17.13 -24.36
N THR A 137 -4.88 -16.34 -25.40
CA THR A 137 -5.19 -14.91 -25.33
C THR A 137 -6.34 -14.62 -24.38
N GLY A 138 -6.16 -13.66 -23.47
CA GLY A 138 -7.13 -13.27 -22.44
C GLY A 138 -7.20 -14.22 -21.24
N ARG A 139 -6.41 -15.31 -21.23
CA ARG A 139 -6.34 -16.24 -20.10
C ARG A 139 -5.15 -15.94 -19.18
N SER A 140 -5.30 -16.33 -17.92
CA SER A 140 -4.27 -16.12 -16.89
C SER A 140 -3.85 -17.42 -16.22
N LEU A 141 -2.56 -17.57 -16.01
CA LEU A 141 -1.97 -18.53 -15.06
C LEU A 141 -1.84 -17.82 -13.72
N ARG A 142 -2.62 -18.24 -12.72
CA ARG A 142 -2.53 -17.75 -11.34
C ARG A 142 -1.70 -18.74 -10.53
N THR A 143 -0.61 -18.24 -9.95
CA THR A 143 0.26 -19.05 -9.10
C THR A 143 0.23 -18.52 -7.67
N LYS A 144 -0.04 -19.42 -6.73
CA LYS A 144 0.03 -19.12 -5.29
C LYS A 144 1.41 -19.50 -4.77
N TRP A 145 1.94 -18.67 -3.90
CA TRP A 145 3.26 -18.82 -3.30
C TRP A 145 3.18 -18.75 -1.79
N THR A 146 4.10 -19.44 -1.14
CA THR A 146 4.47 -19.19 0.25
C THR A 146 5.85 -18.55 0.25
N VAL A 147 5.95 -17.39 0.90
CA VAL A 147 7.19 -16.64 1.07
C VAL A 147 7.49 -16.52 2.56
N THR A 148 8.69 -16.90 2.96
CA THR A 148 9.12 -16.83 4.36
C THR A 148 10.48 -16.14 4.43
N ALA A 149 10.53 -15.01 5.12
CA ALA A 149 11.79 -14.37 5.50
C ALA A 149 12.42 -15.15 6.67
N PRO A 150 13.74 -15.27 6.76
CA PRO A 150 14.40 -15.88 7.91
C PRO A 150 13.98 -15.24 9.23
N GLN A 151 14.00 -16.02 10.31
CA GLN A 151 13.81 -15.50 11.66
C GLN A 151 14.84 -14.40 11.94
N GLY A 152 14.41 -13.27 12.51
CA GLY A 152 15.28 -12.14 12.82
C GLY A 152 15.60 -11.23 11.63
N THR A 153 14.96 -11.44 10.46
CA THR A 153 15.07 -10.48 9.35
C THR A 153 14.56 -9.11 9.83
N PRO A 154 15.36 -8.04 9.71
CA PRO A 154 14.93 -6.70 10.14
C PRO A 154 13.69 -6.21 9.42
N THR A 155 12.90 -5.34 10.06
CA THR A 155 11.80 -4.63 9.39
C THR A 155 12.33 -3.78 8.25
N GLY A 156 11.57 -3.69 7.16
CA GLY A 156 11.97 -2.92 5.99
C GLY A 156 11.44 -3.50 4.69
N SER A 157 11.84 -2.90 3.60
CA SER A 157 11.43 -3.26 2.24
C SER A 157 12.48 -4.16 1.58
N TYR A 158 12.05 -5.26 0.99
CA TYR A 158 12.91 -6.27 0.37
C TYR A 158 12.44 -6.58 -1.05
N ASP A 159 13.35 -6.55 -2.01
CA ASP A 159 13.02 -6.74 -3.42
C ASP A 159 12.77 -8.22 -3.74
N LEU A 160 11.64 -8.48 -4.41
CA LEU A 160 11.32 -9.74 -5.04
C LEU A 160 11.20 -9.53 -6.56
N THR A 161 11.36 -10.61 -7.31
CA THR A 161 11.19 -10.56 -8.76
C THR A 161 10.36 -11.75 -9.24
N LEU A 162 9.22 -11.44 -9.88
CA LEU A 162 8.45 -12.40 -10.64
C LEU A 162 9.03 -12.46 -12.07
N LYS A 163 9.37 -13.65 -12.54
CA LYS A 163 9.82 -13.91 -13.89
C LYS A 163 8.84 -14.86 -14.56
N ALA A 164 8.34 -14.50 -15.74
CA ALA A 164 7.68 -15.42 -16.64
C ALA A 164 8.56 -15.69 -17.85
N SER A 165 8.68 -16.95 -18.23
CA SER A 165 9.33 -17.39 -19.47
C SER A 165 8.33 -18.16 -20.31
N TYR A 166 8.29 -17.91 -21.61
CA TYR A 166 7.38 -18.56 -22.54
C TYR A 166 7.94 -18.58 -23.97
N ARG A 167 7.35 -19.38 -24.85
CA ARG A 167 7.74 -19.39 -26.26
C ARG A 167 6.63 -18.77 -27.12
N SER A 168 7.07 -18.00 -28.11
CA SER A 168 6.18 -17.56 -29.20
C SER A 168 5.81 -18.76 -30.08
N PRO A 169 4.77 -18.67 -30.94
CA PRO A 169 4.47 -19.71 -31.94
C PRO A 169 5.63 -20.03 -32.87
N ALA A 170 6.53 -19.08 -33.10
CA ALA A 170 7.78 -19.27 -33.84
C ALA A 170 8.89 -19.97 -33.04
N GLY A 171 8.63 -20.40 -31.79
CA GLY A 171 9.58 -21.09 -30.91
C GLY A 171 10.58 -20.17 -30.19
N VAL A 172 10.50 -18.84 -30.37
CA VAL A 172 11.40 -17.88 -29.72
C VAL A 172 11.11 -17.82 -28.23
N LEU A 173 12.13 -17.97 -27.40
CA LEU A 173 12.04 -17.80 -25.93
C LEU A 173 11.91 -16.31 -25.59
N VAL A 174 10.89 -15.99 -24.81
CA VAL A 174 10.61 -14.64 -24.32
C VAL A 174 10.58 -14.66 -22.79
N GLU A 175 11.13 -13.64 -22.16
CA GLU A 175 11.15 -13.48 -20.71
C GLU A 175 10.62 -12.12 -20.30
N ASN A 176 9.68 -12.10 -19.35
CA ASN A 176 9.18 -10.89 -18.72
C ASN A 176 9.52 -10.91 -17.24
N LEU A 177 9.84 -9.74 -16.70
CA LEU A 177 10.17 -9.54 -15.28
C LEU A 177 9.23 -8.51 -14.67
N LEU A 178 8.77 -8.76 -13.46
CA LEU A 178 8.07 -7.82 -12.61
C LEU A 178 8.82 -7.74 -11.27
N PRO A 179 9.64 -6.71 -11.07
CA PRO A 179 10.19 -6.42 -9.75
C PRO A 179 9.11 -5.80 -8.87
N PHE A 180 9.09 -6.17 -7.60
CA PHE A 180 8.24 -5.59 -6.57
C PHE A 180 8.89 -5.74 -5.20
N SER A 181 8.37 -5.05 -4.18
CA SER A 181 8.92 -5.14 -2.82
C SER A 181 7.94 -5.81 -1.88
N ALA A 182 8.46 -6.64 -0.97
CA ALA A 182 7.76 -7.11 0.21
C ALA A 182 8.23 -6.32 1.44
N THR A 183 7.30 -5.98 2.32
CA THR A 183 7.63 -5.29 3.57
C THR A 183 7.69 -6.31 4.71
N VAL A 184 8.85 -6.40 5.36
CA VAL A 184 8.99 -7.19 6.60
C VAL A 184 8.45 -6.38 7.75
N VAL A 185 7.50 -6.97 8.47
CA VAL A 185 6.76 -6.36 9.58
C VAL A 185 6.91 -7.18 10.84
N VAL A 186 6.71 -6.52 11.99
CA VAL A 186 6.67 -7.15 13.33
C VAL A 186 5.35 -6.75 13.99
N PRO A 187 4.57 -7.70 14.49
CA PRO A 187 3.38 -7.36 15.27
C PRO A 187 3.77 -6.66 16.58
N PRO A 188 2.87 -5.88 17.17
CA PRO A 188 3.09 -5.28 18.49
C PRO A 188 3.42 -6.36 19.53
N PRO A 189 4.15 -6.01 20.62
CA PRO A 189 4.40 -6.92 21.73
C PRO A 189 3.07 -7.27 22.43
N ALA A 190 3.03 -8.44 23.08
CA ALA A 190 1.90 -8.82 23.92
C ALA A 190 1.67 -7.83 25.06
N GLY A 191 0.40 -7.61 25.40
CA GLY A 191 -0.04 -6.63 26.40
C GLY A 191 -0.50 -5.32 25.75
N THR A 192 -0.46 -4.23 26.51
CA THR A 192 -0.94 -2.94 26.04
C THR A 192 0.23 -2.05 25.61
N SER A 193 0.15 -1.51 24.41
CA SER A 193 1.13 -0.60 23.81
C SER A 193 0.47 0.70 23.39
N GLY A 194 1.13 1.84 23.64
CA GLY A 194 0.71 3.14 23.10
C GLY A 194 0.96 3.22 21.60
N LEU A 195 -0.04 3.65 20.83
CA LEU A 195 0.07 3.77 19.36
C LEU A 195 1.12 4.81 18.94
N GLY A 196 1.32 5.87 19.72
CA GLY A 196 2.39 6.84 19.48
C GLY A 196 3.80 6.27 19.59
N ASP A 197 3.96 5.14 20.29
CA ASP A 197 5.27 4.49 20.50
C ASP A 197 5.51 3.32 19.52
N LEU A 198 4.48 2.88 18.78
CA LEU A 198 4.57 1.79 17.81
C LEU A 198 4.97 2.30 16.42
N PRO A 199 5.70 1.50 15.62
CA PRO A 199 5.92 1.80 14.22
C PRO A 199 4.62 1.61 13.43
N TRP A 200 4.27 2.58 12.59
CA TRP A 200 3.19 2.46 11.62
C TRP A 200 3.70 1.98 10.26
N LEU A 201 2.83 1.41 9.44
CA LEU A 201 3.11 1.04 8.05
C LEU A 201 3.07 2.26 7.14
N SER A 202 2.10 3.13 7.39
CA SER A 202 1.91 4.39 6.66
C SER A 202 1.25 5.41 7.56
N ALA A 203 1.56 6.67 7.31
CA ALA A 203 0.87 7.80 7.89
C ALA A 203 0.67 8.87 6.80
N ALA A 204 -0.54 9.41 6.72
CA ALA A 204 -0.90 10.51 5.88
C ALA A 204 -1.66 11.54 6.71
N ASN A 205 -1.47 12.80 6.41
CA ASN A 205 -2.03 13.91 7.17
C ASN A 205 -2.44 15.04 6.24
N GLY A 206 -3.48 15.77 6.59
CA GLY A 206 -3.95 16.90 5.79
C GLY A 206 -3.02 18.11 5.85
N TYR A 207 -2.33 18.28 6.97
CA TYR A 207 -1.36 19.35 7.15
C TYR A 207 -0.22 18.92 8.07
N GLY A 208 1.03 19.16 7.64
CA GLY A 208 2.20 18.69 8.38
C GLY A 208 2.31 17.16 8.46
N PRO A 209 3.20 16.62 9.25
CA PRO A 209 3.27 15.20 9.57
C PRO A 209 2.24 14.83 10.66
N VAL A 210 1.89 13.54 10.76
CA VAL A 210 1.27 13.00 11.98
C VAL A 210 2.30 13.00 13.10
N GLU A 211 1.98 13.57 14.24
CA GLU A 211 2.87 13.70 15.37
C GLU A 211 2.71 12.56 16.38
N ARG A 212 3.80 12.27 17.10
CA ARG A 212 3.84 11.23 18.12
C ARG A 212 3.91 11.85 19.50
N ASN A 213 2.92 11.57 20.34
CA ASN A 213 2.84 12.04 21.73
C ASN A 213 2.82 13.57 21.89
N THR A 214 2.45 14.27 20.82
CA THR A 214 2.20 15.72 20.79
C THR A 214 1.01 15.99 19.87
N SER A 215 0.41 17.17 19.95
CA SER A 215 -0.60 17.63 18.99
C SER A 215 0.01 17.75 17.58
N ASN A 216 -0.82 17.92 16.56
CA ASN A 216 -0.34 18.26 15.23
C ASN A 216 0.25 19.66 15.26
N GLY A 217 1.55 19.78 14.99
CA GLY A 217 2.20 21.08 14.91
C GLY A 217 1.93 21.81 13.60
N GLU A 218 2.92 22.56 13.11
CA GLU A 218 2.79 23.26 11.84
C GLU A 218 3.27 22.36 10.67
N SER A 219 4.49 22.51 10.20
CA SER A 219 4.95 21.81 9.00
C SER A 219 6.13 20.88 9.22
N ALA A 220 6.81 20.97 10.34
CA ALA A 220 7.98 20.17 10.67
C ALA A 220 7.62 19.06 11.67
N ALA A 221 8.28 17.91 11.56
CA ALA A 221 8.11 16.86 12.56
C ALA A 221 8.66 17.28 13.92
N GLY A 222 7.88 17.07 14.98
CA GLY A 222 8.23 17.37 16.35
C GLY A 222 8.00 18.82 16.76
N ASP A 223 7.25 19.60 16.00
CA ASP A 223 6.90 20.99 16.34
C ASP A 223 5.53 21.12 17.04
N GLY A 224 4.87 20.00 17.35
CA GLY A 224 3.61 19.97 18.11
C GLY A 224 3.76 20.34 19.59
N HIS A 225 2.64 20.67 20.19
CA HIS A 225 2.47 20.98 21.61
C HIS A 225 1.99 19.75 22.41
N PRO A 226 1.90 19.81 23.75
CA PRO A 226 1.21 18.78 24.51
C PRO A 226 -0.24 18.61 24.04
N ILE A 227 -0.65 17.41 23.73
CA ILE A 227 -2.06 17.06 23.38
C ILE A 227 -2.98 17.62 24.47
N THR A 228 -3.93 18.48 24.10
CA THR A 228 -4.83 19.11 25.05
C THR A 228 -6.23 19.20 24.45
N MET A 229 -7.22 18.56 25.10
CA MET A 229 -8.63 18.56 24.66
C MET A 229 -9.52 18.91 25.83
N GLY A 230 -10.35 19.96 25.66
CA GLY A 230 -11.24 20.45 26.71
C GLY A 230 -10.53 20.82 28.01
N GLY A 231 -9.32 21.35 27.93
CA GLY A 231 -8.47 21.71 29.05
C GLY A 231 -7.74 20.52 29.74
N VAL A 232 -7.90 19.30 29.25
CA VAL A 232 -7.21 18.11 29.78
C VAL A 232 -5.97 17.83 28.94
N VAL A 233 -4.81 17.71 29.60
CA VAL A 233 -3.53 17.41 28.96
C VAL A 233 -3.28 15.90 28.98
N TYR A 234 -2.88 15.35 27.84
CA TYR A 234 -2.56 13.94 27.65
C TYR A 234 -1.07 13.77 27.33
N ALA A 235 -0.42 12.80 27.99
CA ALA A 235 1.01 12.57 27.82
C ALA A 235 1.37 11.72 26.61
N LYS A 236 0.39 11.01 26.04
CA LYS A 236 0.59 10.04 24.98
C LYS A 236 -0.54 10.12 23.96
N GLY A 237 -0.23 9.83 22.70
CA GLY A 237 -1.22 9.80 21.63
C GLY A 237 -0.62 10.09 20.27
N LEU A 238 -1.49 10.51 19.37
CA LEU A 238 -1.12 10.98 18.03
C LEU A 238 -1.83 12.30 17.76
N GLY A 239 -1.07 13.31 17.35
CA GLY A 239 -1.63 14.53 16.79
C GLY A 239 -1.74 14.40 15.28
N ALA A 240 -2.90 14.73 14.75
CA ALA A 240 -3.21 14.63 13.33
C ALA A 240 -3.98 15.86 12.85
N HIS A 241 -4.06 16.01 11.54
CA HIS A 241 -4.90 17.03 10.90
C HIS A 241 -5.77 16.36 9.84
N ALA A 242 -7.04 16.70 9.80
CA ALA A 242 -7.93 16.15 8.78
C ALA A 242 -7.49 16.59 7.35
N GLU A 243 -7.62 15.72 6.34
CA GLU A 243 -7.89 14.31 6.47
C GLU A 243 -6.61 13.54 6.81
N SER A 244 -6.68 12.63 7.75
CA SER A 244 -5.53 11.82 8.10
C SER A 244 -5.85 10.34 8.15
N ALA A 245 -4.82 9.53 7.97
CA ALA A 245 -4.89 8.09 8.18
C ALA A 245 -3.54 7.53 8.63
N VAL A 246 -3.56 6.74 9.69
CA VAL A 246 -2.38 6.04 10.21
C VAL A 246 -2.67 4.55 10.24
N GLU A 247 -1.84 3.76 9.58
CA GLU A 247 -2.04 2.31 9.46
C GLU A 247 -0.99 1.53 10.24
N TYR A 248 -1.44 0.58 11.05
CA TYR A 248 -0.63 -0.30 11.87
C TYR A 248 -0.78 -1.75 11.46
N TYR A 249 0.32 -2.50 11.54
CA TYR A 249 0.30 -3.95 11.41
C TYR A 249 0.09 -4.58 12.79
N THR A 250 -0.99 -5.33 12.96
CA THR A 250 -1.32 -6.05 14.19
C THR A 250 -1.00 -7.54 14.09
N GLY A 251 -0.90 -8.06 12.86
CA GLY A 251 -0.61 -9.47 12.61
C GLY A 251 -1.67 -10.45 13.13
N ALA A 252 -2.88 -9.96 13.39
CA ALA A 252 -3.99 -10.69 14.06
C ALA A 252 -3.66 -11.09 15.51
N ALA A 253 -2.74 -10.39 16.16
CA ALA A 253 -2.31 -10.66 17.53
C ALA A 253 -3.01 -9.77 18.58
N CYS A 254 -3.79 -8.77 18.13
CA CYS A 254 -4.40 -7.77 18.99
C CYS A 254 -5.93 -7.93 19.04
N GLU A 255 -6.53 -7.49 20.12
CA GLU A 255 -7.97 -7.63 20.40
C GLU A 255 -8.70 -6.29 20.34
N THR A 256 -8.10 -5.20 20.88
CA THR A 256 -8.80 -3.92 20.99
C THR A 256 -7.90 -2.73 20.67
N VAL A 257 -8.54 -1.68 20.14
CA VAL A 257 -8.03 -0.30 20.10
C VAL A 257 -8.86 0.54 21.04
N THR A 258 -8.22 1.37 21.85
CA THR A 258 -8.89 2.38 22.70
C THR A 258 -8.20 3.71 22.55
N ALA A 259 -8.94 4.80 22.55
CA ALA A 259 -8.42 6.17 22.57
C ALA A 259 -9.47 7.13 23.16
N ASP A 260 -9.04 8.26 23.67
CA ASP A 260 -9.84 9.45 23.85
C ASP A 260 -9.58 10.34 22.63
N VAL A 261 -10.65 10.78 21.94
CA VAL A 261 -10.51 11.51 20.68
C VAL A 261 -11.22 12.86 20.71
N GLY A 262 -10.67 13.87 20.03
CA GLY A 262 -11.27 15.20 19.99
C GLY A 262 -10.45 16.19 19.16
N VAL A 263 -10.93 17.43 19.14
CA VAL A 263 -10.21 18.57 18.54
C VAL A 263 -9.26 19.13 19.59
N ASP A 264 -8.00 19.39 19.22
CA ASP A 264 -7.01 20.01 20.11
C ASP A 264 -7.37 21.48 20.42
N ASP A 265 -7.10 21.91 21.64
CA ASP A 265 -7.42 23.26 22.12
C ASP A 265 -6.57 24.36 21.45
N GLU A 266 -5.49 24.02 20.75
CA GLU A 266 -4.50 24.99 20.24
C GLU A 266 -5.04 25.92 19.14
N LYS A 267 -6.08 25.52 18.40
CA LYS A 267 -6.73 26.34 17.35
C LYS A 267 -8.02 27.03 17.85
N GLY A 268 -8.27 27.04 19.14
CA GLY A 268 -9.44 27.70 19.74
C GLY A 268 -10.74 27.04 19.34
N ALA A 269 -11.78 27.83 19.07
CA ALA A 269 -13.12 27.33 18.82
C ALA A 269 -13.36 26.81 17.39
N ASN A 270 -12.32 26.73 16.56
CA ASN A 270 -12.43 26.28 15.18
C ASN A 270 -12.06 24.79 15.07
N GLY A 271 -12.44 24.20 13.95
CA GLY A 271 -12.18 22.79 13.64
C GLY A 271 -13.35 21.87 13.97
N THR A 272 -13.64 20.99 13.03
CA THR A 272 -14.69 19.96 13.12
C THR A 272 -14.17 18.66 12.53
N VAL A 273 -14.11 17.59 13.32
CA VAL A 273 -13.53 16.32 12.90
C VAL A 273 -14.41 15.15 13.27
N ALA A 274 -14.26 14.03 12.54
CA ALA A 274 -14.81 12.76 12.98
C ALA A 274 -13.74 11.69 12.90
N PHE A 275 -13.78 10.74 13.82
CA PHE A 275 -12.80 9.68 13.98
C PHE A 275 -13.37 8.33 13.54
N GLU A 276 -12.55 7.53 12.88
CA GLU A 276 -12.92 6.20 12.44
C GLU A 276 -11.80 5.20 12.71
N ILE A 277 -12.15 4.01 13.18
CA ILE A 277 -11.24 2.87 13.30
C ILE A 277 -11.67 1.81 12.29
N TRP A 278 -10.71 1.36 11.49
CA TRP A 278 -10.89 0.36 10.45
C TRP A 278 -10.04 -0.87 10.73
N ALA A 279 -10.60 -2.06 10.59
CA ALA A 279 -9.96 -3.35 10.74
C ALA A 279 -10.03 -4.12 9.41
N ASP A 280 -8.88 -4.45 8.80
CA ASP A 280 -8.78 -5.13 7.50
C ASP A 280 -9.70 -4.53 6.42
N GLY A 281 -9.81 -3.18 6.37
CA GLY A 281 -10.61 -2.45 5.40
C GLY A 281 -12.11 -2.34 5.73
N THR A 282 -12.55 -2.80 6.91
CA THR A 282 -13.92 -2.62 7.41
C THR A 282 -13.93 -1.61 8.54
N LYS A 283 -14.82 -0.63 8.48
CA LYS A 283 -15.02 0.34 9.57
C LYS A 283 -15.69 -0.36 10.75
N VAL A 284 -15.03 -0.37 11.90
CA VAL A 284 -15.47 -1.09 13.12
C VAL A 284 -15.91 -0.15 14.24
N ALA A 285 -15.46 1.11 14.23
CA ALA A 285 -15.92 2.13 15.16
C ALA A 285 -15.81 3.51 14.51
N ALA A 286 -16.65 4.45 14.95
CA ALA A 286 -16.59 5.85 14.54
C ALA A 286 -17.29 6.73 15.57
N THR A 287 -16.89 8.02 15.62
CA THR A 287 -17.62 9.07 16.35
C THR A 287 -18.63 9.77 15.43
N GLY A 288 -19.46 10.64 16.02
CA GLY A 288 -20.06 11.75 15.30
C GLY A 288 -19.03 12.83 14.98
N VAL A 289 -19.50 13.98 14.46
CA VAL A 289 -18.66 15.16 14.30
C VAL A 289 -18.38 15.77 15.67
N LEU A 290 -17.09 15.94 16.00
CA LEU A 290 -16.61 16.56 17.22
C LEU A 290 -16.10 17.97 16.92
N THR A 291 -16.24 18.85 17.89
CA THR A 291 -15.76 20.23 17.84
C THR A 291 -14.92 20.54 19.06
N ASN A 292 -14.13 21.58 19.02
CA ASN A 292 -13.33 22.03 20.18
C ASN A 292 -14.20 22.36 21.44
N ALA A 293 -15.50 22.66 21.27
CA ALA A 293 -16.41 22.91 22.39
C ALA A 293 -16.82 21.62 23.15
N MET A 294 -16.48 20.45 22.61
CA MET A 294 -16.82 19.16 23.19
C MET A 294 -15.63 18.61 24.00
N PRO A 295 -15.90 17.90 25.12
CA PRO A 295 -14.84 17.15 25.79
C PRO A 295 -14.38 16.01 24.88
N ALA A 296 -13.18 15.47 25.15
CA ALA A 296 -12.72 14.26 24.48
C ALA A 296 -13.75 13.12 24.62
N GLU A 297 -13.97 12.39 23.52
CA GLU A 297 -14.90 11.25 23.46
C GLU A 297 -14.10 9.93 23.50
N PRO A 298 -14.45 8.99 24.39
CA PRO A 298 -13.83 7.68 24.39
C PRO A 298 -14.28 6.87 23.19
N LEU A 299 -13.32 6.36 22.40
CA LEU A 299 -13.55 5.50 21.25
C LEU A 299 -12.88 4.16 21.46
N THR A 300 -13.65 3.09 21.32
CA THR A 300 -13.16 1.71 21.46
C THR A 300 -13.61 0.84 20.29
N ALA A 301 -12.71 0.00 19.78
CA ALA A 301 -13.01 -0.94 18.71
C ALA A 301 -12.50 -2.35 19.03
N ASP A 302 -13.32 -3.36 18.78
CA ASP A 302 -12.90 -4.76 18.69
C ASP A 302 -12.21 -4.96 17.32
N ILE A 303 -10.96 -5.40 17.37
CA ILE A 303 -10.12 -5.67 16.20
C ILE A 303 -9.62 -7.12 16.19
N THR A 304 -10.27 -8.00 16.95
CA THR A 304 -9.87 -9.41 17.08
C THR A 304 -9.73 -10.07 15.71
N GLY A 305 -8.55 -10.64 15.46
CA GLY A 305 -8.23 -11.32 14.20
C GLY A 305 -7.84 -10.40 13.03
N ALA A 306 -7.94 -9.08 13.17
CA ALA A 306 -7.50 -8.15 12.14
C ALA A 306 -5.96 -8.14 12.02
N ARG A 307 -5.45 -8.08 10.80
CA ARG A 307 -4.02 -7.97 10.51
C ARG A 307 -3.57 -6.53 10.35
N LEU A 308 -4.48 -5.66 9.97
CA LEU A 308 -4.25 -4.24 9.75
C LEU A 308 -5.30 -3.43 10.50
N VAL A 309 -4.86 -2.38 11.17
CA VAL A 309 -5.73 -1.38 11.79
C VAL A 309 -5.37 -0.03 11.23
N ARG A 310 -6.38 0.74 10.83
CA ARG A 310 -6.21 2.10 10.33
C ARG A 310 -7.06 3.06 11.16
N LEU A 311 -6.41 4.09 11.68
CA LEU A 311 -7.02 5.22 12.35
C LEU A 311 -7.23 6.32 11.31
N VAL A 312 -8.42 6.86 11.21
CA VAL A 312 -8.78 7.86 10.21
C VAL A 312 -9.42 9.07 10.90
N VAL A 313 -9.01 10.26 10.51
CA VAL A 313 -9.71 11.52 10.85
C VAL A 313 -10.27 12.10 9.57
N THR A 314 -11.55 12.46 9.59
CA THR A 314 -12.23 13.17 8.50
C THR A 314 -12.52 14.61 8.90
N ASP A 315 -12.76 15.47 7.93
CA ASP A 315 -13.01 16.91 8.07
C ASP A 315 -14.40 17.30 8.61
N GLY A 316 -15.16 16.34 9.13
CA GLY A 316 -16.53 16.61 9.58
C GLY A 316 -17.52 17.01 8.48
N GLY A 317 -17.07 17.29 7.27
CA GLY A 317 -17.87 17.61 6.08
C GLY A 317 -17.92 19.11 5.76
N ASP A 318 -17.11 19.96 6.39
CA ASP A 318 -17.07 21.41 6.16
C ASP A 318 -15.69 21.94 5.68
N GLY A 319 -14.74 21.04 5.46
CA GLY A 319 -13.38 21.34 5.00
C GLY A 319 -12.37 21.28 6.14
N ILE A 320 -11.10 21.31 5.78
CA ILE A 320 -10.00 20.97 6.69
C ILE A 320 -9.47 22.13 7.55
N ASP A 321 -10.11 23.29 7.53
CA ASP A 321 -9.59 24.48 8.20
C ASP A 321 -9.61 24.33 9.75
N SER A 322 -8.42 24.35 10.37
CA SER A 322 -8.22 24.25 11.82
C SER A 322 -8.54 22.86 12.43
N ASP A 323 -8.56 21.81 11.62
CA ASP A 323 -8.94 20.45 12.02
C ASP A 323 -7.81 19.70 12.71
N HIS A 324 -7.24 20.32 13.76
CA HIS A 324 -6.25 19.67 14.61
C HIS A 324 -6.93 18.64 15.52
N ALA A 325 -6.63 17.38 15.28
CA ALA A 325 -7.31 16.23 15.87
C ALA A 325 -6.34 15.35 16.66
N ASP A 326 -6.74 14.93 17.82
CA ASP A 326 -5.93 14.08 18.67
C ASP A 326 -6.56 12.72 18.92
N TRP A 327 -5.71 11.69 18.81
CA TRP A 327 -5.93 10.37 19.35
C TRP A 327 -5.17 10.26 20.68
N ALA A 328 -5.73 10.80 21.75
CA ALA A 328 -5.09 10.81 23.07
C ALA A 328 -5.19 9.42 23.74
N ASP A 329 -4.18 9.08 24.52
CA ASP A 329 -4.06 7.78 25.20
C ASP A 329 -4.37 6.58 24.28
N ALA A 330 -4.14 6.74 22.96
CA ALA A 330 -4.41 5.72 21.96
C ALA A 330 -3.57 4.47 22.19
N ARG A 331 -4.23 3.32 22.36
CA ARG A 331 -3.60 2.06 22.78
C ARG A 331 -4.09 0.87 21.97
N LEU A 332 -3.19 -0.07 21.74
CA LEU A 332 -3.46 -1.43 21.28
C LEU A 332 -3.30 -2.42 22.44
N SER A 333 -4.27 -3.31 22.60
CA SER A 333 -4.15 -4.48 23.48
C SER A 333 -3.99 -5.75 22.63
N CYS A 334 -2.87 -6.45 22.85
CA CYS A 334 -2.47 -7.63 22.08
C CYS A 334 -2.16 -8.85 22.94
#